data_9a535391471fa6efe2b0378adb15b728
#
_entry.id   9a535391471fa6efe2b0378adb15b728
#
_cell.length_a   1.000
_cell.length_b   1.000
_cell.length_c   1.000
_cell.angle_alpha   90.00
_cell.angle_beta   90.00
_cell.angle_gamma   90.00
#
_symmetry.space_group_name_H-M   'P 1'
#
loop_
_entity.id
_entity.type
_entity.pdbx_description
1 polymer ?
#
loop_
_entity_poly.entity_id
_entity_poly.type
_entity_poly.pdbx_seq_one_letter_code
_entity_poly.pdbx_strand_id
1 'polypeptide(L)'
;KFAIEKGCNVFDDEIVDVAVNTQGIDYITSKTKTYNYDFYIDCTGFSRLLIGKLGATWNSYSDHLLMKEAIVFPTPQEEETPLWTLAKAMDAGWMFRIPVQGRKGNGYIFDSNFITAEQAQIEVEKYLGYSIDVAKHIKFDPGAVDRPWIKNVCAIGLSASFVEPLEASSIGTSINQAFLLARRMINYNEQSINRYNIEVNAIMENVRDFIALHYVSNRRDTPFWNKVASTPLPHTLQENLKMWKTRLPIADDFTSYTKKVLFNEYNVALVMHGLDLFDTDSILTQYNMLPDEVLMQIDEICKHKINFDRSKTIPHKLMLELLRHLV
;
A
#
# COMPACT_ATOMS: atom_id res chain seq x y z
N LYS A 1 6.81 10.01 -23.15
CA LYS A 1 6.42 9.68 -24.52
C LYS A 1 4.89 9.53 -24.63
N PHE A 2 4.25 8.57 -23.97
CA PHE A 2 2.80 8.33 -24.05
C PHE A 2 1.93 9.57 -23.71
N ALA A 3 2.26 10.32 -22.67
CA ALA A 3 1.52 11.53 -22.31
C ALA A 3 1.56 12.60 -23.42
N ILE A 4 2.74 12.79 -24.03
CA ILE A 4 2.92 13.72 -25.16
C ILE A 4 2.10 13.26 -26.37
N GLU A 5 2.10 11.97 -26.69
CA GLU A 5 1.29 11.38 -27.77
C GLU A 5 -0.23 11.56 -27.54
N LYS A 6 -0.64 11.73 -26.28
CA LYS A 6 -2.02 12.05 -25.87
C LYS A 6 -2.31 13.56 -25.77
N GLY A 7 -1.38 14.41 -26.23
CA GLY A 7 -1.57 15.86 -26.27
C GLY A 7 -1.20 16.58 -24.96
N CYS A 8 -0.56 15.90 -23.98
CA CYS A 8 -0.10 16.54 -22.77
C CYS A 8 1.20 17.31 -23.02
N ASN A 9 1.29 18.53 -22.48
CA ASN A 9 2.55 19.26 -22.39
C ASN A 9 3.37 18.75 -21.21
N VAL A 10 4.64 18.41 -21.46
CA VAL A 10 5.58 17.96 -20.42
C VAL A 10 6.71 18.98 -20.35
N PHE A 11 6.96 19.50 -19.15
CA PHE A 11 8.01 20.48 -18.88
C PHE A 11 8.98 19.89 -17.85
N ASP A 12 10.27 19.94 -18.15
CA ASP A 12 11.33 19.67 -17.18
C ASP A 12 11.69 20.99 -16.49
N ASP A 13 11.02 21.27 -15.37
CA ASP A 13 11.11 22.54 -14.67
C ASP A 13 10.92 22.38 -13.17
N GLU A 14 11.45 23.27 -12.37
CA GLU A 14 11.37 23.25 -10.91
C GLU A 14 10.46 24.37 -10.42
N ILE A 15 9.40 24.00 -9.69
CA ILE A 15 8.49 24.96 -9.07
C ILE A 15 9.19 25.60 -7.86
N VAL A 16 9.26 26.92 -7.87
CA VAL A 16 9.96 27.72 -6.83
C VAL A 16 8.98 28.53 -5.98
N ASP A 17 7.78 28.83 -6.48
CA ASP A 17 6.76 29.55 -5.72
C ASP A 17 5.34 29.14 -6.10
N VAL A 18 4.42 29.31 -5.15
CA VAL A 18 3.00 28.98 -5.29
C VAL A 18 2.18 30.11 -4.70
N ALA A 19 1.48 30.86 -5.56
CA ALA A 19 0.58 31.93 -5.15
C ALA A 19 -0.82 31.39 -4.86
N VAL A 20 -1.41 31.85 -3.76
CA VAL A 20 -2.72 31.41 -3.28
C VAL A 20 -3.67 32.61 -3.17
N ASN A 21 -4.91 32.42 -3.57
CA ASN A 21 -6.01 33.37 -3.39
C ASN A 21 -7.20 32.74 -2.69
N THR A 22 -8.33 33.45 -2.63
CA THR A 22 -9.56 32.95 -2.00
C THR A 22 -10.16 31.72 -2.69
N GLN A 23 -9.82 31.46 -3.96
CA GLN A 23 -10.35 30.36 -4.77
C GLN A 23 -9.40 29.12 -4.77
N GLY A 24 -8.19 29.26 -4.24
CA GLY A 24 -7.21 28.19 -4.19
C GLY A 24 -5.82 28.65 -4.67
N ILE A 25 -5.15 27.85 -5.49
CA ILE A 25 -3.93 28.25 -6.16
C ILE A 25 -4.29 29.18 -7.33
N ASP A 26 -3.68 30.37 -7.32
CA ASP A 26 -3.81 31.35 -8.38
C ASP A 26 -2.85 31.01 -9.53
N TYR A 27 -1.57 30.89 -9.23
CA TYR A 27 -0.55 30.46 -10.18
C TYR A 27 0.61 29.77 -9.47
N ILE A 28 1.40 29.06 -10.23
CA ILE A 28 2.68 28.47 -9.79
C ILE A 28 3.81 29.07 -10.62
N THR A 29 4.93 29.39 -9.98
CA THR A 29 6.13 29.93 -10.64
C THR A 29 7.22 28.87 -10.61
N SER A 30 7.76 28.57 -11.76
CA SER A 30 8.95 27.75 -11.92
C SER A 30 10.21 28.63 -12.06
N LYS A 31 11.37 28.00 -12.19
CA LYS A 31 12.62 28.71 -12.52
C LYS A 31 12.57 29.42 -13.87
N THR A 32 11.71 29.01 -14.79
CA THR A 32 11.68 29.51 -16.16
C THR A 32 10.49 30.40 -16.46
N LYS A 33 9.31 30.11 -15.88
CA LYS A 33 8.07 30.86 -16.17
C LYS A 33 6.98 30.64 -15.12
N THR A 34 5.91 31.40 -15.26
CA THR A 34 4.68 31.25 -14.45
C THR A 34 3.63 30.46 -15.22
N TYR A 35 2.94 29.59 -14.51
CA TYR A 35 1.82 28.79 -15.04
C TYR A 35 0.55 29.11 -14.28
N ASN A 36 -0.53 29.31 -14.99
CA ASN A 36 -1.87 29.51 -14.43
C ASN A 36 -2.84 28.51 -15.07
N TYR A 37 -3.54 27.75 -14.24
CA TYR A 37 -4.50 26.72 -14.64
C TYR A 37 -5.73 26.75 -13.74
N ASP A 38 -6.87 26.30 -14.27
CA ASP A 38 -8.11 26.22 -13.51
C ASP A 38 -8.05 25.17 -12.38
N PHE A 39 -7.25 24.12 -12.55
CA PHE A 39 -7.15 23.01 -11.62
C PHE A 39 -5.74 22.43 -11.57
N TYR A 40 -5.33 22.02 -10.37
CA TYR A 40 -4.01 21.45 -10.11
C TYR A 40 -4.10 20.07 -9.47
N ILE A 41 -3.28 19.14 -9.94
CA ILE A 41 -3.10 17.84 -9.29
C ILE A 41 -1.72 17.83 -8.65
N ASP A 42 -1.69 17.74 -7.31
CA ASP A 42 -0.44 17.69 -6.54
C ASP A 42 0.08 16.25 -6.48
N CYS A 43 1.13 15.97 -7.26
CA CYS A 43 1.91 14.72 -7.23
C CYS A 43 3.34 14.97 -6.74
N THR A 44 3.58 16.01 -5.93
CA THR A 44 4.93 16.42 -5.50
C THR A 44 5.51 15.57 -4.35
N GLY A 45 4.89 14.44 -4.05
CA GLY A 45 5.37 13.47 -3.07
C GLY A 45 5.28 14.02 -1.63
N PHE A 46 6.23 13.64 -0.79
CA PHE A 46 6.25 14.04 0.61
C PHE A 46 6.33 15.55 0.85
N SER A 47 6.71 16.34 -0.14
CA SER A 47 6.75 17.79 -0.03
C SER A 47 5.36 18.42 0.04
N ARG A 48 4.32 17.78 -0.56
CA ARG A 48 2.94 18.29 -0.60
C ARG A 48 2.88 19.76 -0.99
N LEU A 49 3.65 20.10 -2.02
CA LEU A 49 3.98 21.48 -2.37
C LEU A 49 2.75 22.36 -2.61
N LEU A 50 1.71 21.80 -3.23
CA LEU A 50 0.50 22.55 -3.57
C LEU A 50 -0.59 22.40 -2.50
N ILE A 51 -0.93 21.17 -2.12
CA ILE A 51 -2.02 20.92 -1.18
C ILE A 51 -1.71 21.47 0.23
N GLY A 52 -0.44 21.44 0.62
CA GLY A 52 0.04 22.03 1.89
C GLY A 52 -0.18 23.55 1.97
N LYS A 53 -0.08 24.28 0.86
CA LYS A 53 -0.39 25.72 0.80
C LYS A 53 -1.86 26.05 1.06
N LEU A 54 -2.76 25.09 0.85
CA LEU A 54 -4.19 25.24 1.12
C LEU A 54 -4.60 24.77 2.54
N GLY A 55 -3.63 24.45 3.39
CA GLY A 55 -3.87 24.11 4.79
C GLY A 55 -4.38 22.67 4.99
N ALA A 56 -4.01 21.74 4.10
CA ALA A 56 -4.19 20.31 4.37
C ALA A 56 -3.30 19.88 5.54
N THR A 57 -3.86 19.11 6.46
CA THR A 57 -3.19 18.59 7.66
C THR A 57 -2.83 17.13 7.48
N TRP A 58 -1.62 16.75 7.87
CA TRP A 58 -1.20 15.35 7.87
C TRP A 58 -1.71 14.63 9.13
N ASN A 59 -2.49 13.59 8.94
CA ASN A 59 -2.93 12.68 9.98
C ASN A 59 -1.97 11.49 10.03
N SER A 60 -1.07 11.50 11.00
CA SER A 60 -0.12 10.41 11.21
C SER A 60 -0.83 9.15 11.72
N TYR A 61 -0.39 7.99 11.22
CA TYR A 61 -0.80 6.66 11.69
C TYR A 61 0.26 6.00 12.59
N SER A 62 1.27 6.76 13.01
CA SER A 62 2.41 6.25 13.80
C SER A 62 2.03 5.66 15.16
N ASP A 63 0.83 5.93 15.67
CA ASP A 63 0.30 5.29 16.87
C ASP A 63 -0.04 3.80 16.65
N HIS A 64 -0.20 3.39 15.40
CA HIS A 64 -0.57 2.03 14.99
C HIS A 64 0.46 1.36 14.07
N LEU A 65 1.17 2.15 13.27
CA LEU A 65 2.15 1.70 12.28
C LEU A 65 3.54 2.22 12.67
N LEU A 66 4.39 1.34 13.19
CA LEU A 66 5.65 1.73 13.83
C LEU A 66 6.80 2.03 12.86
N MET A 67 6.68 1.62 11.58
CA MET A 67 7.74 1.78 10.59
C MET A 67 7.96 3.24 10.22
N LYS A 68 9.22 3.70 10.26
CA LYS A 68 9.60 5.11 10.04
C LYS A 68 10.71 5.32 9.03
N GLU A 69 11.53 4.30 8.80
CA GLU A 69 12.69 4.40 7.92
C GLU A 69 12.81 3.16 7.04
N ALA A 70 13.50 3.32 5.92
CA ALA A 70 13.83 2.24 5.01
C ALA A 70 15.21 2.43 4.40
N ILE A 71 16.02 1.38 4.34
CA ILE A 71 17.15 1.30 3.43
C ILE A 71 16.75 0.51 2.20
N VAL A 72 17.07 1.03 1.01
CA VAL A 72 16.75 0.41 -0.29
C VAL A 72 18.04 0.10 -1.02
N PHE A 73 18.15 -1.11 -1.54
CA PHE A 73 19.36 -1.60 -2.17
C PHE A 73 19.04 -2.62 -3.29
N PRO A 74 19.79 -2.59 -4.41
CA PRO A 74 19.71 -3.62 -5.43
C PRO A 74 20.55 -4.84 -5.04
N THR A 75 20.15 -6.02 -5.50
CA THR A 75 21.01 -7.22 -5.51
C THR A 75 20.95 -7.88 -6.89
N PRO A 76 21.98 -8.68 -7.26
CA PRO A 76 21.98 -9.41 -8.53
C PRO A 76 20.73 -10.27 -8.72
N GLN A 77 20.33 -10.45 -9.96
CA GLN A 77 19.29 -11.40 -10.33
C GLN A 77 19.78 -12.83 -10.05
N GLU A 78 18.94 -13.66 -9.46
CA GLU A 78 19.21 -15.08 -9.33
C GLU A 78 19.05 -15.79 -10.67
N GLU A 79 19.72 -16.92 -10.85
CA GLU A 79 19.62 -17.74 -12.06
C GLU A 79 18.16 -18.15 -12.33
N GLU A 80 17.46 -18.59 -11.27
CA GLU A 80 16.02 -18.81 -11.29
C GLU A 80 15.29 -17.65 -10.62
N THR A 81 14.53 -16.89 -11.41
CA THR A 81 13.76 -15.78 -10.92
C THR A 81 12.47 -16.29 -10.24
N PRO A 82 12.26 -16.07 -8.93
CA PRO A 82 11.05 -16.49 -8.26
C PRO A 82 9.82 -15.73 -8.79
N LEU A 83 8.65 -16.38 -8.71
CA LEU A 83 7.35 -15.81 -9.10
C LEU A 83 6.71 -14.94 -8.02
N TRP A 84 7.34 -14.84 -6.87
CA TRP A 84 6.78 -14.14 -5.70
C TRP A 84 7.72 -13.07 -5.18
N THR A 85 7.15 -12.08 -4.54
CA THR A 85 7.85 -11.14 -3.67
C THR A 85 8.02 -11.77 -2.29
N LEU A 86 9.24 -11.76 -1.77
CA LEU A 86 9.49 -12.16 -0.39
C LEU A 86 9.24 -10.97 0.53
N ALA A 87 8.41 -11.16 1.56
CA ALA A 87 8.34 -10.31 2.74
C ALA A 87 8.87 -11.12 3.94
N LYS A 88 9.96 -10.66 4.56
CA LYS A 88 10.63 -11.36 5.67
C LYS A 88 10.65 -10.48 6.91
N ALA A 89 10.10 -10.97 8.01
CA ALA A 89 10.23 -10.33 9.30
C ALA A 89 11.71 -10.37 9.77
N MET A 90 12.21 -9.20 10.16
CA MET A 90 13.57 -8.95 10.65
C MET A 90 13.52 -8.59 12.15
N ASP A 91 14.65 -8.25 12.77
CA ASP A 91 14.71 -7.98 14.21
C ASP A 91 13.99 -6.69 14.63
N ALA A 92 14.00 -5.67 13.76
CA ALA A 92 13.37 -4.37 14.05
C ALA A 92 12.42 -3.88 12.94
N GLY A 93 11.86 -4.81 12.16
CA GLY A 93 10.97 -4.49 11.06
C GLY A 93 10.84 -5.67 10.08
N TRP A 94 10.83 -5.38 8.78
CA TRP A 94 10.72 -6.41 7.75
C TRP A 94 11.44 -6.00 6.46
N MET A 95 11.87 -6.98 5.69
CA MET A 95 12.57 -6.80 4.42
C MET A 95 11.73 -7.36 3.28
N PHE A 96 11.61 -6.60 2.19
CA PHE A 96 11.10 -7.13 0.93
C PHE A 96 12.22 -7.44 -0.05
N ARG A 97 11.98 -8.45 -0.91
CA ARG A 97 12.81 -8.78 -2.07
C ARG A 97 11.92 -8.99 -3.28
N ILE A 98 12.02 -8.10 -4.26
CA ILE A 98 11.16 -8.06 -5.45
C ILE A 98 12.01 -8.41 -6.67
N PRO A 99 11.75 -9.54 -7.35
CA PRO A 99 12.43 -9.87 -8.59
C PRO A 99 11.95 -8.94 -9.71
N VAL A 100 12.89 -8.27 -10.36
CA VAL A 100 12.66 -7.44 -11.55
C VAL A 100 13.67 -7.82 -12.64
N GLN A 101 13.49 -7.33 -13.86
CA GLN A 101 14.43 -7.63 -14.94
C GLN A 101 15.84 -7.11 -14.62
N GLY A 102 16.83 -8.01 -14.68
CA GLY A 102 18.24 -7.69 -14.50
C GLY A 102 18.72 -7.53 -13.06
N ARG A 103 17.84 -7.49 -12.07
CA ARG A 103 18.19 -7.34 -10.64
C ARG A 103 17.06 -7.75 -9.73
N LYS A 104 17.31 -7.74 -8.41
CA LYS A 104 16.24 -7.66 -7.40
C LYS A 104 16.23 -6.27 -6.78
N GLY A 105 15.04 -5.72 -6.59
CA GLY A 105 14.80 -4.56 -5.73
C GLY A 105 14.55 -5.04 -4.31
N ASN A 106 15.30 -4.52 -3.34
CA ASN A 106 15.12 -4.89 -1.95
C ASN A 106 15.00 -3.64 -1.09
N GLY A 107 14.34 -3.79 0.05
CA GLY A 107 14.31 -2.77 1.08
C GLY A 107 14.07 -3.39 2.44
N TYR A 108 14.74 -2.88 3.45
CA TYR A 108 14.47 -3.17 4.84
C TYR A 108 13.79 -1.95 5.45
N ILE A 109 12.55 -2.14 5.89
CA ILE A 109 11.71 -1.15 6.54
C ILE A 109 11.77 -1.42 8.03
N PHE A 110 12.11 -0.40 8.84
CA PHE A 110 12.39 -0.57 10.26
C PHE A 110 11.91 0.62 11.10
N ASP A 111 11.78 0.38 12.41
CA ASP A 111 11.56 1.44 13.39
C ASP A 111 12.92 1.92 13.93
N SER A 112 13.27 3.17 13.61
CA SER A 112 14.52 3.81 14.04
C SER A 112 14.65 4.04 15.56
N ASN A 113 13.62 3.75 16.34
CA ASN A 113 13.75 3.70 17.79
C ASN A 113 14.49 2.45 18.28
N PHE A 114 14.61 1.41 17.47
CA PHE A 114 15.20 0.11 17.83
C PHE A 114 16.49 -0.20 17.09
N ILE A 115 16.70 0.34 15.90
CA ILE A 115 17.85 0.05 15.06
C ILE A 115 18.21 1.26 14.19
N THR A 116 19.52 1.52 13.99
CA THR A 116 19.97 2.54 13.04
C THR A 116 20.03 1.98 11.61
N ALA A 117 20.17 2.85 10.60
CA ALA A 117 20.29 2.44 9.21
C ALA A 117 21.54 1.56 8.98
N GLU A 118 22.65 1.86 9.66
CA GLU A 118 23.90 1.08 9.60
C GLU A 118 23.72 -0.31 10.22
N GLN A 119 23.01 -0.39 11.35
CA GLN A 119 22.71 -1.68 11.98
C GLN A 119 21.72 -2.49 11.11
N ALA A 120 20.74 -1.84 10.48
CA ALA A 120 19.84 -2.47 9.53
C ALA A 120 20.59 -3.05 8.32
N GLN A 121 21.59 -2.32 7.79
CA GLN A 121 22.47 -2.83 6.74
C GLN A 121 23.24 -4.07 7.20
N ILE A 122 23.86 -4.03 8.38
CA ILE A 122 24.62 -5.18 8.94
C ILE A 122 23.72 -6.41 9.10
N GLU A 123 22.49 -6.24 9.58
CA GLU A 123 21.51 -7.32 9.72
C GLU A 123 21.17 -7.95 8.36
N VAL A 124 20.92 -7.12 7.35
CA VAL A 124 20.67 -7.57 5.98
C VAL A 124 21.85 -8.31 5.40
N GLU A 125 23.08 -7.77 5.53
CA GLU A 125 24.32 -8.42 5.04
C GLU A 125 24.55 -9.77 5.72
N LYS A 126 24.30 -9.87 7.01
CA LYS A 126 24.35 -11.13 7.76
C LYS A 126 23.33 -12.14 7.22
N TYR A 127 22.12 -11.71 6.90
CA TYR A 127 21.08 -12.57 6.32
C TYR A 127 21.42 -13.04 4.91
N LEU A 128 21.96 -12.14 4.08
CA LEU A 128 22.30 -12.44 2.69
C LEU A 128 23.62 -13.22 2.54
N GLY A 129 24.55 -13.08 3.49
CA GLY A 129 25.88 -13.66 3.45
C GLY A 129 26.89 -12.88 2.60
N TYR A 130 26.55 -11.65 2.17
CA TYR A 130 27.41 -10.75 1.41
C TYR A 130 27.07 -9.29 1.66
N SER A 131 28.00 -8.38 1.36
CA SER A 131 27.81 -6.93 1.51
C SER A 131 26.87 -6.36 0.46
N ILE A 132 26.14 -5.30 0.84
CA ILE A 132 25.21 -4.60 -0.04
C ILE A 132 25.60 -3.12 -0.16
N ASP A 133 25.23 -2.51 -1.30
CA ASP A 133 25.32 -1.07 -1.51
C ASP A 133 23.93 -0.44 -1.29
N VAL A 134 23.79 0.35 -0.22
CA VAL A 134 22.56 1.07 0.07
C VAL A 134 22.41 2.22 -0.92
N ALA A 135 21.47 2.07 -1.85
CA ALA A 135 21.20 3.07 -2.87
C ALA A 135 20.42 4.28 -2.33
N LYS A 136 19.58 4.07 -1.32
CA LYS A 136 18.76 5.14 -0.73
C LYS A 136 18.37 4.81 0.70
N HIS A 137 18.45 5.85 1.57
CA HIS A 137 17.86 5.85 2.90
C HIS A 137 16.66 6.80 2.88
N ILE A 138 15.49 6.32 3.30
CA ILE A 138 14.22 7.05 3.25
C ILE A 138 13.67 7.13 4.66
N LYS A 139 13.24 8.33 5.06
CA LYS A 139 12.48 8.56 6.29
C LYS A 139 11.06 8.94 5.91
N PHE A 140 10.09 8.44 6.65
CA PHE A 140 8.68 8.73 6.39
C PHE A 140 7.85 8.69 7.69
N ASP A 141 6.71 9.34 7.64
CA ASP A 141 5.65 9.24 8.63
C ASP A 141 4.44 8.58 7.94
N PRO A 142 4.00 7.39 8.36
CA PRO A 142 2.82 6.77 7.76
C PRO A 142 1.57 7.60 8.07
N GLY A 143 0.74 7.87 7.05
CA GLY A 143 -0.45 8.68 7.25
C GLY A 143 -1.14 9.10 5.97
N ALA A 144 -2.08 10.02 6.09
CA ALA A 144 -2.79 10.64 4.99
C ALA A 144 -3.15 12.09 5.32
N VAL A 145 -3.33 12.93 4.31
CA VAL A 145 -3.88 14.27 4.53
C VAL A 145 -5.37 14.19 4.87
N ASP A 146 -5.84 15.08 5.73
CA ASP A 146 -7.24 15.16 6.16
C ASP A 146 -8.19 15.41 4.99
N ARG A 147 -7.77 16.28 4.07
CA ARG A 147 -8.53 16.70 2.89
C ARG A 147 -7.63 16.66 1.65
N PRO A 148 -7.58 15.50 0.94
CA PRO A 148 -6.77 15.38 -0.27
C PRO A 148 -7.27 16.24 -1.43
N TRP A 149 -8.48 16.74 -1.40
CA TRP A 149 -8.99 17.71 -2.35
C TRP A 149 -9.51 18.98 -1.65
N ILE A 150 -8.87 20.11 -1.91
CA ILE A 150 -9.26 21.43 -1.38
C ILE A 150 -9.35 22.41 -2.56
N LYS A 151 -10.51 23.01 -2.77
CA LYS A 151 -10.75 23.99 -3.83
C LYS A 151 -10.27 23.44 -5.19
N ASN A 152 -9.40 24.17 -5.88
CA ASN A 152 -8.86 23.77 -7.18
C ASN A 152 -7.59 22.90 -7.12
N VAL A 153 -7.31 22.26 -5.99
CA VAL A 153 -6.14 21.37 -5.82
C VAL A 153 -6.55 20.01 -5.30
N CYS A 154 -6.13 18.95 -5.98
CA CYS A 154 -6.27 17.58 -5.52
C CYS A 154 -4.90 16.91 -5.40
N ALA A 155 -4.56 16.40 -4.21
CA ALA A 155 -3.36 15.60 -3.98
C ALA A 155 -3.61 14.13 -4.36
N ILE A 156 -2.62 13.52 -5.03
CA ILE A 156 -2.63 12.10 -5.43
C ILE A 156 -1.27 11.46 -5.10
N GLY A 157 -1.29 10.19 -4.74
CA GLY A 157 -0.09 9.43 -4.40
C GLY A 157 0.52 9.89 -3.09
N LEU A 158 1.85 10.02 -3.04
CA LEU A 158 2.59 10.36 -1.81
C LEU A 158 2.26 11.76 -1.27
N SER A 159 1.69 12.63 -2.09
CA SER A 159 1.19 13.94 -1.64
C SER A 159 -0.11 13.80 -0.84
N ALA A 160 -0.92 12.77 -1.13
CA ALA A 160 -2.17 12.49 -0.43
C ALA A 160 -2.00 11.57 0.77
N SER A 161 -1.20 10.52 0.61
CA SER A 161 -1.08 9.47 1.62
C SER A 161 0.13 8.58 1.39
N PHE A 162 0.67 8.03 2.47
CA PHE A 162 1.72 7.02 2.42
C PHE A 162 1.66 6.12 3.65
N VAL A 163 1.82 4.83 3.42
CA VAL A 163 2.10 3.83 4.45
C VAL A 163 3.29 2.99 3.98
N GLU A 164 3.84 2.18 4.87
CA GLU A 164 4.90 1.26 4.50
C GLU A 164 4.48 0.36 3.31
N PRO A 165 5.45 -0.10 2.48
CA PRO A 165 5.14 -0.79 1.23
C PRO A 165 4.69 -2.25 1.40
N LEU A 166 4.33 -2.69 2.59
CA LEU A 166 3.70 -3.99 2.82
C LEU A 166 2.42 -4.05 1.96
N GLU A 167 2.24 -5.13 1.20
CA GLU A 167 1.15 -5.29 0.22
C GLU A 167 1.18 -4.29 -0.97
N ALA A 168 2.30 -3.57 -1.19
CA ALA A 168 2.50 -2.66 -2.33
C ALA A 168 1.34 -1.67 -2.58
N SER A 169 0.67 -1.21 -1.52
CA SER A 169 -0.58 -0.45 -1.56
C SER A 169 -0.49 0.91 -2.26
N SER A 170 0.69 1.55 -2.28
CA SER A 170 0.87 2.94 -2.76
C SER A 170 0.44 3.16 -4.21
N ILE A 171 0.76 2.23 -5.12
CA ILE A 171 0.35 2.33 -6.54
C ILE A 171 -1.16 2.12 -6.65
N GLY A 172 -1.70 1.11 -5.96
CA GLY A 172 -3.13 0.81 -5.96
C GLY A 172 -3.97 1.98 -5.43
N THR A 173 -3.55 2.61 -4.33
CA THR A 173 -4.22 3.81 -3.79
C THR A 173 -4.14 4.99 -4.76
N SER A 174 -2.98 5.25 -5.36
CA SER A 174 -2.81 6.35 -6.33
C SER A 174 -3.71 6.19 -7.55
N ILE A 175 -3.82 4.98 -8.09
CA ILE A 175 -4.71 4.66 -9.21
C ILE A 175 -6.18 4.88 -8.80
N ASN A 176 -6.59 4.39 -7.62
CA ASN A 176 -7.95 4.61 -7.12
C ASN A 176 -8.26 6.11 -6.91
N GLN A 177 -7.32 6.88 -6.36
CA GLN A 177 -7.45 8.34 -6.21
C GLN A 177 -7.66 9.01 -7.57
N ALA A 178 -6.87 8.64 -8.59
CA ALA A 178 -7.00 9.20 -9.93
C ALA A 178 -8.36 8.88 -10.57
N PHE A 179 -8.84 7.63 -10.47
CA PHE A 179 -10.15 7.24 -10.97
C PHE A 179 -11.29 7.92 -10.22
N LEU A 180 -11.20 8.06 -8.89
CA LEU A 180 -12.19 8.79 -8.10
C LEU A 180 -12.22 10.27 -8.49
N LEU A 181 -11.05 10.90 -8.66
CA LEU A 181 -10.97 12.29 -9.11
C LEU A 181 -11.63 12.45 -10.48
N ALA A 182 -11.24 11.64 -11.47
CA ALA A 182 -11.83 11.73 -12.83
C ALA A 182 -13.36 11.60 -12.79
N ARG A 183 -13.88 10.71 -11.97
CA ARG A 183 -15.33 10.50 -11.80
C ARG A 183 -16.01 11.68 -11.12
N ARG A 184 -15.38 12.32 -10.12
CA ARG A 184 -15.93 13.44 -9.37
C ARG A 184 -15.78 14.78 -10.09
N MET A 185 -14.82 14.91 -10.98
CA MET A 185 -14.62 16.10 -11.82
C MET A 185 -15.76 16.34 -12.82
N ILE A 186 -16.53 15.31 -13.19
CA ILE A 186 -17.71 15.44 -14.07
C ILE A 186 -18.72 16.46 -13.51
N ASN A 187 -18.87 16.49 -12.19
CA ASN A 187 -19.72 17.45 -11.49
C ASN A 187 -18.88 18.19 -10.44
N TYR A 188 -18.00 19.06 -10.90
CA TYR A 188 -17.10 19.83 -10.03
C TYR A 188 -17.89 20.82 -9.17
N ASN A 189 -18.08 20.47 -7.91
CA ASN A 189 -18.74 21.26 -6.89
C ASN A 189 -18.29 20.82 -5.48
N GLU A 190 -18.69 21.56 -4.47
CA GLU A 190 -18.32 21.29 -3.07
C GLU A 190 -18.75 19.89 -2.60
N GLN A 191 -19.92 19.42 -3.00
CA GLN A 191 -20.40 18.09 -2.64
C GLN A 191 -19.50 16.99 -3.24
N SER A 192 -19.06 17.15 -4.48
CA SER A 192 -18.11 16.21 -5.14
C SER A 192 -16.76 16.21 -4.45
N ILE A 193 -16.25 17.39 -4.04
CA ILE A 193 -15.01 17.53 -3.26
C ILE A 193 -15.13 16.78 -1.93
N ASN A 194 -16.19 17.06 -1.16
CA ASN A 194 -16.42 16.41 0.13
C ASN A 194 -16.56 14.90 -0.03
N ARG A 195 -17.26 14.43 -1.05
CA ARG A 195 -17.42 13.00 -1.33
C ARG A 195 -16.10 12.32 -1.68
N TYR A 196 -15.26 12.98 -2.49
CA TYR A 196 -13.92 12.49 -2.80
C TYR A 196 -13.08 12.32 -1.53
N ASN A 197 -13.06 13.34 -0.66
CA ASN A 197 -12.30 13.31 0.58
C ASN A 197 -12.75 12.17 1.50
N ILE A 198 -14.06 11.95 1.64
CA ILE A 198 -14.61 10.83 2.42
C ILE A 198 -14.17 9.48 1.84
N GLU A 199 -14.27 9.31 0.52
CA GLU A 199 -13.94 8.04 -0.14
C GLU A 199 -12.44 7.72 -0.07
N VAL A 200 -11.58 8.71 -0.27
CA VAL A 200 -10.11 8.51 -0.17
C VAL A 200 -9.70 8.21 1.27
N ASN A 201 -10.24 8.92 2.25
CA ASN A 201 -9.93 8.66 3.65
C ASN A 201 -10.40 7.26 4.08
N ALA A 202 -11.58 6.82 3.64
CA ALA A 202 -12.05 5.45 3.91
C ALA A 202 -11.14 4.38 3.30
N ILE A 203 -10.60 4.60 2.09
CA ILE A 203 -9.58 3.70 1.50
C ILE A 203 -8.33 3.68 2.38
N MET A 204 -7.86 4.83 2.85
CA MET A 204 -6.63 4.90 3.64
C MET A 204 -6.79 4.30 5.04
N GLU A 205 -7.96 4.42 5.66
CA GLU A 205 -8.28 3.71 6.90
C GLU A 205 -8.29 2.18 6.70
N ASN A 206 -8.88 1.70 5.61
CA ASN A 206 -8.85 0.28 5.26
C ASN A 206 -7.41 -0.22 5.02
N VAL A 207 -6.58 0.56 4.32
CA VAL A 207 -5.16 0.23 4.11
C VAL A 207 -4.40 0.21 5.44
N ARG A 208 -4.57 1.22 6.30
CA ARG A 208 -3.97 1.27 7.63
C ARG A 208 -4.32 0.03 8.46
N ASP A 209 -5.60 -0.33 8.51
CA ASP A 209 -6.09 -1.46 9.29
C ASP A 209 -5.56 -2.79 8.73
N PHE A 210 -5.50 -2.92 7.41
CA PHE A 210 -4.95 -4.11 6.77
C PHE A 210 -3.44 -4.28 7.02
N ILE A 211 -2.66 -3.19 6.95
CA ILE A 211 -1.24 -3.23 7.31
C ILE A 211 -1.08 -3.57 8.79
N ALA A 212 -1.85 -2.94 9.69
CA ALA A 212 -1.80 -3.23 11.13
C ALA A 212 -2.15 -4.69 11.45
N LEU A 213 -3.05 -5.32 10.67
CA LEU A 213 -3.39 -6.74 10.81
C LEU A 213 -2.16 -7.65 10.67
N HIS A 214 -1.22 -7.36 9.77
CA HIS A 214 -0.01 -8.17 9.58
C HIS A 214 0.89 -8.21 10.81
N TYR A 215 0.76 -7.23 11.70
CA TYR A 215 1.52 -7.15 12.95
C TYR A 215 0.82 -7.83 14.14
N VAL A 216 -0.38 -8.39 13.96
CA VAL A 216 -1.08 -9.18 14.97
C VAL A 216 -0.43 -10.58 15.04
N SER A 217 0.74 -10.64 15.63
CA SER A 217 1.54 -11.87 15.71
C SER A 217 1.90 -12.23 17.15
N ASN A 218 2.26 -13.48 17.38
CA ASN A 218 2.75 -13.97 18.67
C ASN A 218 4.26 -13.76 18.86
N ARG A 219 4.94 -13.11 17.93
CA ARG A 219 6.38 -12.89 17.98
C ARG A 219 6.75 -11.92 19.12
N ARG A 220 7.75 -12.30 19.94
CA ARG A 220 8.19 -11.55 21.15
C ARG A 220 9.70 -11.64 21.35
N ASP A 221 10.45 -12.09 20.35
CA ASP A 221 11.84 -12.45 20.43
C ASP A 221 12.83 -11.26 20.42
N THR A 222 12.34 -10.06 20.02
CA THR A 222 13.15 -8.84 20.05
C THR A 222 12.44 -7.70 20.77
N PRO A 223 13.16 -6.63 21.19
CA PRO A 223 12.54 -5.43 21.75
C PRO A 223 11.51 -4.79 20.84
N PHE A 224 11.76 -4.78 19.51
CA PHE A 224 10.80 -4.28 18.52
C PHE A 224 9.51 -5.12 18.51
N TRP A 225 9.59 -6.45 18.43
CA TRP A 225 8.40 -7.32 18.40
C TRP A 225 7.63 -7.30 19.72
N ASN A 226 8.31 -7.05 20.86
CA ASN A 226 7.64 -6.78 22.12
C ASN A 226 6.87 -5.45 22.07
N LYS A 227 7.43 -4.41 21.45
CA LYS A 227 6.75 -3.13 21.26
C LYS A 227 5.54 -3.28 20.32
N VAL A 228 5.69 -3.98 19.20
CA VAL A 228 4.59 -4.32 18.27
C VAL A 228 3.42 -4.93 19.03
N ALA A 229 3.69 -5.93 19.87
CA ALA A 229 2.67 -6.62 20.67
C ALA A 229 1.90 -5.73 21.64
N SER A 230 2.51 -4.62 22.09
CA SER A 230 1.90 -3.66 23.01
C SER A 230 1.36 -2.41 22.30
N THR A 231 1.53 -2.30 20.98
CA THR A 231 1.02 -1.19 20.19
C THR A 231 -0.49 -1.33 20.00
N PRO A 232 -1.28 -0.29 20.27
CA PRO A 232 -2.71 -0.33 20.08
C PRO A 232 -3.06 -0.55 18.61
N LEU A 233 -3.96 -1.47 18.32
CA LEU A 233 -4.54 -1.60 17.00
C LEU A 233 -5.54 -0.46 16.74
N PRO A 234 -5.79 -0.07 15.46
CA PRO A 234 -6.92 0.79 15.13
C PRO A 234 -8.24 0.25 15.68
N HIS A 235 -9.10 1.12 16.19
CA HIS A 235 -10.37 0.72 16.81
C HIS A 235 -11.23 -0.16 15.88
N THR A 236 -11.34 0.22 14.61
CA THR A 236 -12.07 -0.54 13.60
C THR A 236 -11.53 -1.96 13.44
N LEU A 237 -10.20 -2.12 13.41
CA LEU A 237 -9.57 -3.44 13.33
C LEU A 237 -9.83 -4.26 14.62
N GLN A 238 -9.76 -3.63 15.79
CA GLN A 238 -10.04 -4.32 17.07
C GLN A 238 -11.46 -4.91 17.10
N GLU A 239 -12.47 -4.13 16.70
CA GLU A 239 -13.86 -4.59 16.66
C GLU A 239 -14.05 -5.70 15.63
N ASN A 240 -13.48 -5.54 14.46
CA ASN A 240 -13.55 -6.54 13.41
C ASN A 240 -12.88 -7.87 13.83
N LEU A 241 -11.71 -7.84 14.45
CA LEU A 241 -11.01 -9.04 14.90
C LEU A 241 -11.80 -9.82 15.96
N LYS A 242 -12.55 -9.15 16.85
CA LYS A 242 -13.43 -9.84 17.80
C LYS A 242 -14.46 -10.69 17.07
N MET A 243 -15.02 -10.17 16.00
CA MET A 243 -16.02 -10.83 15.17
C MET A 243 -15.40 -11.91 14.27
N TRP A 244 -14.32 -11.55 13.55
CA TRP A 244 -13.67 -12.46 12.58
C TRP A 244 -12.92 -13.62 13.23
N LYS A 245 -12.64 -13.55 14.54
CA LYS A 245 -12.07 -14.69 15.25
C LYS A 245 -12.97 -15.93 15.18
N THR A 246 -14.29 -15.77 15.22
CA THR A 246 -15.27 -16.85 15.29
C THR A 246 -16.11 -17.03 14.03
N ARG A 247 -15.90 -16.20 13.00
CA ARG A 247 -16.49 -16.35 11.67
C ARG A 247 -15.57 -15.78 10.60
N LEU A 248 -15.71 -16.25 9.37
CA LEU A 248 -14.98 -15.67 8.24
C LEU A 248 -15.40 -14.21 7.98
N PRO A 249 -14.47 -13.33 7.55
CA PRO A 249 -14.83 -12.06 6.97
C PRO A 249 -15.74 -12.24 5.75
N ILE A 250 -16.74 -11.38 5.60
CA ILE A 250 -17.68 -11.39 4.46
C ILE A 250 -17.70 -10.01 3.78
N ALA A 251 -18.18 -9.96 2.55
CA ALA A 251 -18.22 -8.73 1.76
C ALA A 251 -18.94 -7.57 2.49
N ASP A 252 -19.99 -7.86 3.24
CA ASP A 252 -20.76 -6.85 3.98
C ASP A 252 -19.95 -6.15 5.10
N ASP A 253 -18.91 -6.77 5.61
CA ASP A 253 -18.01 -6.14 6.59
C ASP A 253 -17.22 -4.96 5.96
N PHE A 254 -17.07 -4.96 4.64
CA PHE A 254 -16.26 -4.01 3.88
C PHE A 254 -17.09 -3.05 3.01
N THR A 255 -18.38 -3.35 2.82
CA THR A 255 -19.25 -2.55 1.98
C THR A 255 -20.16 -1.66 2.83
N SER A 256 -20.16 -0.37 2.56
CA SER A 256 -21.21 0.55 2.94
C SER A 256 -21.35 1.59 1.86
N TYR A 257 -22.46 2.32 1.85
CA TYR A 257 -22.68 3.41 0.89
C TYR A 257 -21.53 4.43 0.86
N THR A 258 -20.80 4.57 1.95
CA THR A 258 -19.69 5.51 2.08
C THR A 258 -18.31 4.85 2.14
N LYS A 259 -18.21 3.55 2.39
CA LYS A 259 -16.92 2.87 2.47
C LYS A 259 -16.45 2.44 1.08
N LYS A 260 -15.22 2.82 0.76
CA LYS A 260 -14.41 2.25 -0.31
C LYS A 260 -13.31 1.47 0.35
N VAL A 261 -12.95 0.32 -0.22
CA VAL A 261 -11.88 -0.53 0.29
C VAL A 261 -10.90 -0.87 -0.83
N LEU A 262 -9.63 -1.00 -0.47
CA LEU A 262 -8.60 -1.56 -1.32
C LEU A 262 -8.45 -3.06 -1.02
N PHE A 263 -8.53 -3.42 0.25
CA PHE A 263 -8.42 -4.79 0.75
C PHE A 263 -9.77 -5.26 1.27
N ASN A 264 -10.24 -6.37 0.73
CA ASN A 264 -11.56 -6.95 1.01
C ASN A 264 -11.47 -8.20 1.91
N GLU A 265 -12.58 -8.91 2.05
CA GLU A 265 -12.72 -10.11 2.85
C GLU A 265 -11.69 -11.20 2.52
N TYR A 266 -11.37 -11.40 1.24
CA TYR A 266 -10.40 -12.42 0.82
C TYR A 266 -8.97 -12.09 1.28
N ASN A 267 -8.57 -10.82 1.17
CA ASN A 267 -7.26 -10.37 1.61
C ASN A 267 -7.11 -10.57 3.12
N VAL A 268 -8.12 -10.15 3.88
CA VAL A 268 -8.13 -10.26 5.35
C VAL A 268 -8.14 -11.73 5.79
N ALA A 269 -8.98 -12.57 5.17
CA ALA A 269 -9.04 -13.99 5.52
C ALA A 269 -7.71 -14.71 5.29
N LEU A 270 -7.00 -14.40 4.21
CA LEU A 270 -5.68 -14.97 3.92
C LEU A 270 -4.63 -14.59 4.98
N VAL A 271 -4.59 -13.32 5.37
CA VAL A 271 -3.65 -12.85 6.40
C VAL A 271 -4.01 -13.44 7.77
N MET A 272 -5.28 -13.44 8.15
CA MET A 272 -5.73 -14.04 9.41
C MET A 272 -5.42 -15.53 9.48
N HIS A 273 -5.61 -16.27 8.39
CA HIS A 273 -5.24 -17.68 8.31
C HIS A 273 -3.72 -17.87 8.46
N GLY A 274 -2.92 -17.08 7.78
CA GLY A 274 -1.46 -17.12 7.87
C GLY A 274 -0.91 -16.78 9.26
N LEU A 275 -1.65 -16.00 10.05
CA LEU A 275 -1.31 -15.61 11.42
C LEU A 275 -1.97 -16.49 12.50
N ASP A 276 -2.71 -17.53 12.12
CA ASP A 276 -3.44 -18.43 13.03
C ASP A 276 -4.39 -17.69 13.98
N LEU A 277 -5.16 -16.74 13.42
CA LEU A 277 -6.06 -15.88 14.20
C LEU A 277 -7.51 -16.41 14.29
N PHE A 278 -7.88 -17.42 13.49
CA PHE A 278 -9.21 -18.01 13.52
C PHE A 278 -9.35 -19.02 14.66
N ASP A 279 -10.51 -19.04 15.28
CA ASP A 279 -10.95 -20.15 16.11
C ASP A 279 -11.41 -21.29 15.19
N THR A 280 -10.61 -22.35 15.11
CA THR A 280 -10.82 -23.44 14.15
C THR A 280 -12.16 -24.14 14.37
N ASP A 281 -12.59 -24.36 15.62
CA ASP A 281 -13.85 -25.06 15.93
C ASP A 281 -15.05 -24.23 15.49
N SER A 282 -14.99 -22.91 15.71
CA SER A 282 -16.02 -21.97 15.25
C SER A 282 -16.14 -21.94 13.72
N ILE A 283 -15.01 -21.92 13.01
CA ILE A 283 -15.00 -21.94 11.53
C ILE A 283 -15.50 -23.27 10.98
N LEU A 284 -15.10 -24.40 11.57
CA LEU A 284 -15.60 -25.72 11.18
C LEU A 284 -17.11 -25.85 11.43
N THR A 285 -17.61 -25.29 12.55
CA THR A 285 -19.05 -25.25 12.82
C THR A 285 -19.79 -24.47 11.74
N GLN A 286 -19.28 -23.29 11.35
CA GLN A 286 -19.86 -22.50 10.26
C GLN A 286 -19.84 -23.27 8.92
N TYR A 287 -18.71 -23.92 8.60
CA TYR A 287 -18.58 -24.75 7.40
C TYR A 287 -19.64 -25.87 7.38
N ASN A 288 -19.79 -26.59 8.47
CA ASN A 288 -20.76 -27.72 8.60
C ASN A 288 -22.25 -27.29 8.55
N MET A 289 -22.53 -25.97 8.68
CA MET A 289 -23.87 -25.41 8.52
C MET A 289 -24.22 -25.07 7.07
N LEU A 290 -23.26 -25.15 6.15
CA LEU A 290 -23.50 -24.89 4.73
C LEU A 290 -24.39 -26.00 4.13
N PRO A 291 -25.25 -25.66 3.15
CA PRO A 291 -26.03 -26.68 2.40
C PRO A 291 -25.10 -27.66 1.67
N ASP A 292 -25.50 -28.91 1.59
CA ASP A 292 -24.75 -30.01 0.94
C ASP A 292 -24.31 -29.63 -0.49
N GLU A 293 -25.17 -28.93 -1.24
CA GLU A 293 -24.86 -28.47 -2.60
C GLU A 293 -23.67 -27.50 -2.61
N VAL A 294 -23.57 -26.62 -1.61
CA VAL A 294 -22.45 -25.67 -1.48
C VAL A 294 -21.17 -26.40 -1.09
N LEU A 295 -21.28 -27.38 -0.16
CA LEU A 295 -20.15 -28.22 0.25
C LEU A 295 -19.57 -29.00 -0.95
N MET A 296 -20.45 -29.59 -1.78
CA MET A 296 -20.05 -30.30 -3.01
C MET A 296 -19.34 -29.37 -3.99
N GLN A 297 -19.83 -28.13 -4.19
CA GLN A 297 -19.16 -27.14 -5.06
C GLN A 297 -17.78 -26.76 -4.55
N ILE A 298 -17.62 -26.54 -3.23
CA ILE A 298 -16.33 -26.27 -2.61
C ILE A 298 -15.36 -27.44 -2.84
N ASP A 299 -15.81 -28.67 -2.63
CA ASP A 299 -15.02 -29.89 -2.81
C ASP A 299 -14.56 -30.05 -4.30
N GLU A 300 -15.46 -29.80 -5.25
CA GLU A 300 -15.12 -29.82 -6.68
C GLU A 300 -14.07 -28.74 -7.04
N ILE A 301 -14.21 -27.49 -6.53
CA ILE A 301 -13.24 -26.43 -6.74
C ILE A 301 -11.87 -26.81 -6.16
N CYS A 302 -11.85 -27.37 -4.95
CA CYS A 302 -10.63 -27.82 -4.30
C CYS A 302 -9.95 -28.96 -5.10
N LYS A 303 -10.72 -29.96 -5.53
CA LYS A 303 -10.22 -31.07 -6.35
C LYS A 303 -9.69 -30.58 -7.69
N HIS A 304 -10.37 -29.63 -8.35
CA HIS A 304 -9.91 -29.06 -9.60
C HIS A 304 -8.57 -28.30 -9.44
N LYS A 305 -8.41 -27.52 -8.37
CA LYS A 305 -7.16 -26.83 -8.05
C LYS A 305 -6.01 -27.79 -7.71
N ILE A 306 -6.28 -28.86 -6.97
CA ILE A 306 -5.28 -29.88 -6.61
C ILE A 306 -4.81 -30.64 -7.85
N ASN A 307 -5.75 -30.96 -8.75
CA ASN A 307 -5.47 -31.72 -9.98
C ASN A 307 -5.06 -30.82 -11.17
N PHE A 308 -4.63 -29.60 -10.91
CA PHE A 308 -4.17 -28.68 -11.96
C PHE A 308 -3.04 -29.32 -12.77
N ASP A 309 -3.26 -29.45 -14.07
CA ASP A 309 -2.31 -30.08 -15.00
C ASP A 309 -1.09 -29.19 -15.23
N ARG A 310 0.00 -29.51 -14.55
CA ARG A 310 1.28 -28.80 -14.68
C ARG A 310 1.87 -28.86 -16.09
N SER A 311 1.46 -29.83 -16.94
CA SER A 311 1.90 -29.92 -18.32
C SER A 311 1.40 -28.77 -19.19
N LYS A 312 0.33 -28.08 -18.75
CA LYS A 312 -0.24 -26.89 -19.40
C LYS A 312 0.43 -25.58 -18.97
N THR A 313 1.38 -25.63 -18.05
CA THR A 313 2.10 -24.43 -17.61
C THR A 313 3.33 -24.18 -18.48
N ILE A 314 3.64 -22.92 -18.70
CA ILE A 314 4.87 -22.50 -19.37
C ILE A 314 5.91 -22.21 -18.31
N PRO A 315 7.15 -22.74 -18.39
CA PRO A 315 8.22 -22.37 -17.48
C PRO A 315 8.41 -20.87 -17.42
N HIS A 316 8.57 -20.32 -16.21
CA HIS A 316 8.63 -18.86 -16.00
C HIS A 316 9.71 -18.19 -16.85
N LYS A 317 10.90 -18.80 -16.94
CA LYS A 317 12.00 -18.31 -17.76
C LYS A 317 11.58 -18.17 -19.24
N LEU A 318 10.93 -19.19 -19.80
CA LEU A 318 10.45 -19.17 -21.19
C LEU A 318 9.37 -18.10 -21.38
N MET A 319 8.45 -17.94 -20.42
CA MET A 319 7.43 -16.89 -20.50
C MET A 319 8.08 -15.49 -20.51
N LEU A 320 9.09 -15.24 -19.65
CA LEU A 320 9.81 -13.96 -19.64
C LEU A 320 10.56 -13.69 -20.96
N GLU A 321 11.11 -14.72 -21.59
CA GLU A 321 11.74 -14.60 -22.91
C GLU A 321 10.72 -14.23 -23.98
N LEU A 322 9.56 -14.91 -24.00
CA LEU A 322 8.47 -14.60 -24.95
C LEU A 322 7.94 -13.16 -24.78
N LEU A 323 7.74 -12.70 -23.52
CA LEU A 323 7.27 -11.35 -23.24
C LEU A 323 8.26 -10.26 -23.68
N ARG A 324 9.58 -10.52 -23.62
CA ARG A 324 10.61 -9.56 -24.08
C ARG A 324 10.54 -9.30 -25.60
N HIS A 325 10.01 -10.22 -26.37
CA HIS A 325 9.85 -10.06 -27.82
C HIS A 325 8.53 -9.36 -28.21
N LEU A 326 7.62 -9.13 -27.25
CA LEU A 326 6.33 -8.48 -27.46
C LEU A 326 6.34 -6.97 -27.11
N VAL A 327 7.42 -6.47 -26.51
CA VAL A 327 7.65 -5.07 -26.13
C VAL A 327 8.76 -4.46 -26.99
#